data_3faa920f397b22f778fa9a8b3dc8fbb2
#
_entry.id   3faa920f397b22f778fa9a8b3dc8fbb2
#
_cell.length_a   1.000
_cell.length_b   1.000
_cell.length_c   1.000
_cell.angle_alpha   90.00
_cell.angle_beta   90.00
_cell.angle_gamma   90.00
#
_symmetry.space_group_name_H-M   'P 1'
#
loop_
_entity.id
_entity.type
_entity.pdbx_description
1 polymer ?
#
loop_
_entity_poly.entity_id
_entity_poly.type
_entity_poly.pdbx_seq_one_letter_code
_entity_poly.pdbx_strand_id
1 'polypeptide(L)'
;MTEPILSKGKRTRQAIEEAAYELFLDQGYSATSMRQIAEQAGIALGGIYNHFAGKEAIFTAVILNQHPYKQILPIALAVVGDDVESFVYNTAQALVDELGYSPDFLKLVFIEVVEFGGKHMAALFQDVFPQILPLLERFQSDKVRAIPPVMLMRVFIGTFIAYYLTEEMLGDVVMPDLQEEAMGHFADIFLHGVLKPKEQ
;
A
#
# COMPACT_ATOMS: atom_id res chain seq x y z
N MET A 1 5.75 24.53 12.69
CA MET A 1 4.30 24.19 12.80
C MET A 1 4.17 23.18 13.92
N THR A 2 3.51 23.52 15.03
CA THR A 2 3.30 22.63 16.18
C THR A 2 2.23 21.61 15.80
N GLU A 3 2.59 20.32 15.81
CA GLU A 3 1.61 19.25 15.64
C GLU A 3 0.49 19.36 16.69
N PRO A 4 -0.77 19.16 16.32
CA PRO A 4 -1.89 19.20 17.26
C PRO A 4 -1.72 18.10 18.31
N ILE A 5 -1.69 18.48 19.59
CA ILE A 5 -1.59 17.55 20.71
C ILE A 5 -2.83 16.63 20.68
N LEU A 6 -2.63 15.38 20.32
CA LEU A 6 -3.68 14.36 20.29
C LEU A 6 -4.28 14.19 21.71
N SER A 7 -5.60 14.06 21.81
CA SER A 7 -6.26 13.73 23.08
C SER A 7 -5.76 12.40 23.62
N LYS A 8 -5.83 12.20 24.96
CA LYS A 8 -5.41 10.95 25.62
C LYS A 8 -6.06 9.72 24.96
N GLY A 9 -7.34 9.78 24.64
CA GLY A 9 -8.07 8.69 24.00
C GLY A 9 -7.54 8.38 22.59
N LYS A 10 -7.20 9.40 21.78
CA LYS A 10 -6.62 9.20 20.46
C LYS A 10 -5.23 8.58 20.55
N ARG A 11 -4.40 9.01 21.48
CA ARG A 11 -3.07 8.40 21.71
C ARG A 11 -3.16 6.93 22.11
N THR A 12 -4.08 6.59 23.00
CA THR A 12 -4.29 5.19 23.41
C THR A 12 -4.78 4.35 22.24
N ARG A 13 -5.71 4.87 21.44
CA ARG A 13 -6.20 4.18 20.24
C ARG A 13 -5.06 3.93 19.25
N GLN A 14 -4.22 4.91 18.98
CA GLN A 14 -3.05 4.79 18.12
C GLN A 14 -2.06 3.75 18.66
N ALA A 15 -1.75 3.76 19.95
CA ALA A 15 -0.88 2.75 20.56
C ALA A 15 -1.42 1.32 20.41
N ILE A 16 -2.75 1.13 20.47
CA ILE A 16 -3.37 -0.18 20.20
C ILE A 16 -3.19 -0.59 18.74
N GLU A 17 -3.38 0.35 17.80
CA GLU A 17 -3.23 0.09 16.36
C GLU A 17 -1.77 -0.26 16.02
N GLU A 18 -0.78 0.46 16.58
CA GLU A 18 0.65 0.20 16.39
C GLU A 18 1.05 -1.18 16.98
N ALA A 19 0.65 -1.48 18.20
CA ALA A 19 0.91 -2.78 18.83
C ALA A 19 0.29 -3.94 18.03
N ALA A 20 -0.92 -3.75 17.53
CA ALA A 20 -1.59 -4.76 16.71
C ALA A 20 -0.91 -4.94 15.35
N TYR A 21 -0.49 -3.85 14.71
CA TYR A 21 0.26 -3.88 13.46
C TYR A 21 1.51 -4.75 13.58
N GLU A 22 2.36 -4.47 14.58
CA GLU A 22 3.58 -5.24 14.82
C GLU A 22 3.29 -6.72 15.06
N LEU A 23 2.29 -7.04 15.91
CA LEU A 23 1.90 -8.43 16.19
C LEU A 23 1.32 -9.15 14.96
N PHE A 24 0.54 -8.45 14.14
CA PHE A 24 0.01 -9.05 12.90
C PHE A 24 1.12 -9.34 11.89
N LEU A 25 2.14 -8.49 11.80
CA LEU A 25 3.28 -8.72 10.93
C LEU A 25 4.18 -9.86 11.42
N ASP A 26 4.38 -9.97 12.73
CA ASP A 26 5.28 -10.94 13.35
C ASP A 26 4.69 -12.36 13.36
N GLN A 27 3.47 -12.53 13.86
CA GLN A 27 2.87 -13.85 14.10
C GLN A 27 1.56 -14.11 13.35
N GLY A 28 1.09 -13.16 12.54
CA GLY A 28 -0.16 -13.25 11.81
C GLY A 28 -1.41 -12.91 12.63
N TYR A 29 -2.53 -12.71 11.91
CA TYR A 29 -3.80 -12.34 12.54
C TYR A 29 -4.33 -13.42 13.48
N SER A 30 -4.39 -14.67 13.02
CA SER A 30 -4.99 -15.77 13.78
C SER A 30 -4.29 -16.07 15.11
N ALA A 31 -2.95 -15.97 15.16
CA ALA A 31 -2.15 -16.20 16.37
C ALA A 31 -2.16 -15.02 17.36
N THR A 32 -2.56 -13.83 16.91
CA THR A 32 -2.62 -12.63 17.75
C THR A 32 -3.91 -12.58 18.56
N SER A 33 -3.80 -12.27 19.86
CA SER A 33 -4.91 -12.13 20.80
C SER A 33 -5.08 -10.69 21.29
N MET A 34 -6.32 -10.34 21.71
CA MET A 34 -6.62 -9.04 22.35
C MET A 34 -5.76 -8.80 23.59
N ARG A 35 -5.39 -9.86 24.32
CA ARG A 35 -4.54 -9.77 25.49
C ARG A 35 -3.10 -9.36 25.13
N GLN A 36 -2.52 -9.97 24.12
CA GLN A 36 -1.18 -9.62 23.62
C GLN A 36 -1.15 -8.18 23.12
N ILE A 37 -2.17 -7.75 22.37
CA ILE A 37 -2.27 -6.37 21.87
C ILE A 37 -2.35 -5.39 23.06
N ALA A 38 -3.17 -5.68 24.06
CA ALA A 38 -3.28 -4.82 25.25
C ALA A 38 -1.97 -4.72 26.03
N GLU A 39 -1.28 -5.85 26.20
CA GLU A 39 0.02 -5.94 26.89
C GLU A 39 1.09 -5.13 26.14
N GLN A 40 1.19 -5.29 24.84
CA GLN A 40 2.15 -4.56 24.01
C GLN A 40 1.83 -3.05 23.92
N ALA A 41 0.55 -2.69 23.90
CA ALA A 41 0.12 -1.29 23.95
C ALA A 41 0.26 -0.64 25.34
N GLY A 42 0.68 -1.40 26.36
CA GLY A 42 0.86 -0.91 27.74
C GLY A 42 -0.45 -0.55 28.46
N ILE A 43 -1.57 -1.22 28.11
CA ILE A 43 -2.89 -0.96 28.72
C ILE A 43 -3.51 -2.22 29.33
N ALA A 44 -4.45 -2.04 30.26
CA ALA A 44 -5.21 -3.16 30.77
C ALA A 44 -6.14 -3.75 29.70
N LEU A 45 -6.33 -5.09 29.69
CA LEU A 45 -7.20 -5.78 28.74
C LEU A 45 -8.63 -5.20 28.71
N GLY A 46 -9.20 -4.82 29.86
CA GLY A 46 -10.51 -4.16 29.89
C GLY A 46 -10.51 -2.78 29.23
N GLY A 47 -9.38 -2.09 29.21
CA GLY A 47 -9.23 -0.78 28.60
C GLY A 47 -9.27 -0.83 27.07
N ILE A 48 -8.81 -1.92 26.43
CA ILE A 48 -8.82 -2.06 24.98
C ILE A 48 -10.24 -2.04 24.40
N TYR A 49 -11.21 -2.62 25.12
CA TYR A 49 -12.62 -2.67 24.72
C TYR A 49 -13.33 -1.32 24.75
N ASN A 50 -12.75 -0.30 25.40
CA ASN A 50 -13.25 1.07 25.31
C ASN A 50 -12.91 1.73 23.96
N HIS A 51 -11.98 1.17 23.20
CA HIS A 51 -11.51 1.70 21.93
C HIS A 51 -11.92 0.84 20.72
N PHE A 52 -11.99 -0.49 20.89
CA PHE A 52 -12.27 -1.44 19.82
C PHE A 52 -13.17 -2.56 20.31
N ALA A 53 -14.19 -2.89 19.52
CA ALA A 53 -15.15 -3.94 19.85
C ALA A 53 -14.53 -5.36 19.82
N GLY A 54 -13.38 -5.52 19.14
CA GLY A 54 -12.68 -6.80 19.02
C GLY A 54 -11.50 -6.73 18.05
N LYS A 55 -10.82 -7.85 17.87
CA LYS A 55 -9.59 -7.96 17.07
C LYS A 55 -9.82 -7.56 15.59
N GLU A 56 -10.95 -7.92 15.00
CA GLU A 56 -11.30 -7.54 13.63
C GLU A 56 -11.46 -6.01 13.48
N ALA A 57 -12.05 -5.34 14.47
CA ALA A 57 -12.18 -3.88 14.46
C ALA A 57 -10.80 -3.18 14.54
N ILE A 58 -9.85 -3.79 15.27
CA ILE A 58 -8.47 -3.31 15.31
C ILE A 58 -7.81 -3.55 13.96
N PHE A 59 -7.95 -4.73 13.38
CA PHE A 59 -7.38 -5.05 12.06
C PHE A 59 -7.91 -4.12 10.97
N THR A 60 -9.21 -3.83 10.96
CA THR A 60 -9.82 -2.84 10.06
C THR A 60 -9.16 -1.47 10.21
N ALA A 61 -8.95 -1.00 11.44
CA ALA A 61 -8.30 0.28 11.69
C ALA A 61 -6.83 0.26 11.23
N VAL A 62 -6.12 -0.83 11.49
CA VAL A 62 -4.73 -1.03 11.04
C VAL A 62 -4.65 -0.97 9.52
N ILE A 63 -5.48 -1.74 8.81
CA ILE A 63 -5.44 -1.76 7.34
C ILE A 63 -5.75 -0.37 6.75
N LEU A 64 -6.72 0.36 7.31
CA LEU A 64 -7.08 1.69 6.84
C LEU A 64 -6.03 2.76 7.18
N ASN A 65 -5.32 2.63 8.30
CA ASN A 65 -4.40 3.65 8.79
C ASN A 65 -2.94 3.40 8.41
N GLN A 66 -2.52 2.13 8.30
CA GLN A 66 -1.15 1.73 7.96
C GLN A 66 -0.99 1.33 6.49
N HIS A 67 -2.07 1.35 5.70
CA HIS A 67 -1.94 1.04 4.29
C HIS A 67 -1.06 2.07 3.58
N PRO A 68 -0.09 1.63 2.79
CA PRO A 68 0.94 2.50 2.20
C PRO A 68 0.38 3.55 1.25
N TYR A 69 -0.88 3.46 0.81
CA TYR A 69 -1.45 4.50 -0.05
C TYR A 69 -1.33 5.91 0.56
N LYS A 70 -1.33 6.02 1.90
CA LYS A 70 -1.16 7.31 2.60
C LYS A 70 0.22 7.92 2.41
N GLN A 71 1.22 7.08 2.19
CA GLN A 71 2.59 7.49 1.87
C GLN A 71 2.79 7.62 0.36
N ILE A 72 2.34 6.61 -0.39
CA ILE A 72 2.50 6.51 -1.84
C ILE A 72 1.75 7.62 -2.59
N LEU A 73 0.50 7.88 -2.22
CA LEU A 73 -0.36 8.77 -2.98
C LEU A 73 0.14 10.22 -3.02
N PRO A 74 0.58 10.84 -1.90
CA PRO A 74 1.20 12.16 -1.93
C PRO A 74 2.46 12.19 -2.80
N ILE A 75 3.27 11.13 -2.79
CA ILE A 75 4.47 11.02 -3.61
C ILE A 75 4.08 10.99 -5.09
N ALA A 76 3.18 10.08 -5.47
CA ALA A 76 2.73 9.97 -6.84
C ALA A 76 2.05 11.24 -7.37
N LEU A 77 1.32 11.97 -6.52
CA LEU A 77 0.73 13.26 -6.85
C LEU A 77 1.77 14.36 -7.03
N ALA A 78 2.86 14.32 -6.28
CA ALA A 78 3.96 15.28 -6.32
C ALA A 78 4.94 15.01 -7.47
N VAL A 79 4.94 13.80 -8.05
CA VAL A 79 5.83 13.47 -9.18
C VAL A 79 5.54 14.38 -10.37
N VAL A 80 6.59 15.00 -10.86
CA VAL A 80 6.56 15.84 -12.07
C VAL A 80 6.98 14.97 -13.26
N GLY A 81 6.24 15.06 -14.33
CA GLY A 81 6.56 14.42 -15.60
C GLY A 81 5.82 15.12 -16.72
N ASP A 82 6.53 15.45 -17.80
CA ASP A 82 5.98 16.17 -18.94
C ASP A 82 5.10 15.24 -19.82
N ASP A 83 5.27 13.95 -19.68
CA ASP A 83 4.49 12.93 -20.37
C ASP A 83 4.26 11.68 -19.51
N VAL A 84 3.48 10.73 -20.05
CA VAL A 84 3.11 9.48 -19.36
C VAL A 84 4.34 8.62 -19.07
N GLU A 85 5.32 8.59 -19.97
CA GLU A 85 6.53 7.77 -19.79
C GLU A 85 7.33 8.26 -18.58
N SER A 86 7.71 9.54 -18.56
CA SER A 86 8.44 10.13 -17.44
C SER A 86 7.64 10.08 -16.13
N PHE A 87 6.33 10.25 -16.18
CA PHE A 87 5.48 10.13 -14.99
C PHE A 87 5.54 8.70 -14.40
N VAL A 88 5.44 7.67 -15.23
CA VAL A 88 5.46 6.26 -14.75
C VAL A 88 6.82 5.91 -14.18
N TYR A 89 7.92 6.22 -14.87
CA TYR A 89 9.28 5.94 -14.36
C TYR A 89 9.59 6.69 -13.07
N ASN A 90 9.29 7.98 -13.02
CA ASN A 90 9.54 8.79 -11.83
C ASN A 90 8.69 8.34 -10.64
N THR A 91 7.44 7.89 -10.88
CA THR A 91 6.59 7.33 -9.83
C THR A 91 7.15 6.00 -9.36
N ALA A 92 7.56 5.12 -10.27
CA ALA A 92 8.15 3.83 -9.94
C ALA A 92 9.41 4.00 -9.07
N GLN A 93 10.30 4.90 -9.45
CA GLN A 93 11.51 5.19 -8.68
C GLN A 93 11.18 5.77 -7.31
N ALA A 94 10.31 6.78 -7.24
CA ALA A 94 9.91 7.39 -5.97
C ALA A 94 9.27 6.40 -4.99
N LEU A 95 8.58 5.39 -5.51
CA LEU A 95 8.00 4.33 -4.69
C LEU A 95 9.04 3.38 -4.11
N VAL A 96 10.05 3.01 -4.89
CA VAL A 96 11.18 2.21 -4.39
C VAL A 96 11.97 2.99 -3.35
N ASP A 97 12.23 4.27 -3.61
CA ASP A 97 12.98 5.13 -2.69
C ASP A 97 12.27 5.28 -1.33
N GLU A 98 10.93 5.34 -1.31
CA GLU A 98 10.14 5.52 -0.08
C GLU A 98 9.82 4.20 0.63
N LEU A 99 9.44 3.16 -0.11
CA LEU A 99 8.98 1.89 0.45
C LEU A 99 10.11 0.87 0.60
N GLY A 100 11.25 1.08 -0.06
CA GLY A 100 12.30 0.09 -0.17
C GLY A 100 11.89 -1.09 -1.07
N TYR A 101 12.65 -2.18 -1.00
CA TYR A 101 12.45 -3.35 -1.85
C TYR A 101 11.48 -4.39 -1.26
N SER A 102 11.26 -4.37 0.05
CA SER A 102 10.50 -5.40 0.75
C SER A 102 9.54 -4.81 1.79
N PRO A 103 8.48 -4.15 1.36
CA PRO A 103 7.60 -3.43 2.26
C PRO A 103 6.68 -4.37 3.04
N ASP A 104 6.66 -4.22 4.38
CA ASP A 104 5.85 -5.02 5.31
C ASP A 104 4.35 -4.98 5.03
N PHE A 105 3.86 -3.97 4.31
CA PHE A 105 2.43 -3.86 4.01
C PHE A 105 1.88 -5.03 3.19
N LEU A 106 2.71 -5.71 2.40
CA LEU A 106 2.27 -6.90 1.67
C LEU A 106 1.77 -7.99 2.61
N LYS A 107 2.40 -8.14 3.77
CA LYS A 107 1.95 -9.10 4.79
C LYS A 107 0.52 -8.79 5.24
N LEU A 108 0.17 -7.51 5.43
CA LEU A 108 -1.20 -7.11 5.75
C LEU A 108 -2.18 -7.42 4.61
N VAL A 109 -1.77 -7.18 3.37
CA VAL A 109 -2.60 -7.50 2.19
C VAL A 109 -2.85 -9.01 2.12
N PHE A 110 -1.84 -9.85 2.39
CA PHE A 110 -2.02 -11.31 2.43
C PHE A 110 -2.95 -11.74 3.57
N ILE A 111 -2.80 -11.16 4.76
CA ILE A 111 -3.74 -11.43 5.87
C ILE A 111 -5.16 -11.07 5.46
N GLU A 112 -5.36 -9.91 4.85
CA GLU A 112 -6.67 -9.47 4.38
C GLU A 112 -7.29 -10.44 3.36
N VAL A 113 -6.50 -10.91 2.40
CA VAL A 113 -6.98 -11.85 1.39
C VAL A 113 -7.28 -13.22 1.99
N VAL A 114 -6.39 -13.76 2.84
CA VAL A 114 -6.48 -15.14 3.37
C VAL A 114 -7.50 -15.23 4.49
N GLU A 115 -7.50 -14.32 5.45
CA GLU A 115 -8.35 -14.40 6.64
C GLU A 115 -9.73 -13.76 6.41
N PHE A 116 -9.84 -12.75 5.55
CA PHE A 116 -11.05 -11.95 5.38
C PHE A 116 -11.63 -11.97 3.95
N GLY A 117 -10.95 -12.60 2.99
CA GLY A 117 -11.41 -12.67 1.60
C GLY A 117 -11.53 -11.32 0.92
N GLY A 118 -10.76 -10.31 1.36
CA GLY A 118 -10.80 -8.96 0.79
C GLY A 118 -11.93 -8.07 1.33
N LYS A 119 -12.58 -8.45 2.43
CA LYS A 119 -13.75 -7.77 3.00
C LYS A 119 -13.52 -6.28 3.28
N HIS A 120 -12.33 -5.91 3.78
CA HIS A 120 -12.01 -4.54 4.15
C HIS A 120 -11.49 -3.70 2.98
N MET A 121 -11.10 -4.34 1.86
CA MET A 121 -10.62 -3.67 0.66
C MET A 121 -11.64 -2.72 0.04
N ALA A 122 -12.94 -3.05 0.15
CA ALA A 122 -13.99 -2.18 -0.37
C ALA A 122 -14.03 -0.82 0.32
N ALA A 123 -13.85 -0.79 1.65
CA ALA A 123 -13.77 0.45 2.43
C ALA A 123 -12.52 1.25 2.09
N LEU A 124 -11.37 0.57 1.99
CA LEU A 124 -10.12 1.20 1.55
C LEU A 124 -10.26 1.80 0.15
N PHE A 125 -10.86 1.07 -0.78
CA PHE A 125 -11.07 1.56 -2.14
C PHE A 125 -11.96 2.81 -2.19
N GLN A 126 -13.03 2.87 -1.38
CA GLN A 126 -13.90 4.04 -1.30
C GLN A 126 -13.16 5.29 -0.79
N ASP A 127 -12.20 5.12 0.13
CA ASP A 127 -11.39 6.22 0.66
C ASP A 127 -10.32 6.68 -0.35
N VAL A 128 -9.68 5.74 -1.04
CA VAL A 128 -8.52 5.97 -1.90
C VAL A 128 -8.92 6.40 -3.32
N PHE A 129 -9.98 5.81 -3.88
CA PHE A 129 -10.34 6.01 -5.29
C PHE A 129 -10.53 7.47 -5.71
N PRO A 130 -11.23 8.33 -4.93
CA PRO A 130 -11.35 9.74 -5.28
C PRO A 130 -10.00 10.48 -5.36
N GLN A 131 -9.03 10.03 -4.58
CA GLN A 131 -7.71 10.64 -4.51
C GLN A 131 -6.79 10.20 -5.66
N ILE A 132 -7.07 9.03 -6.26
CA ILE A 132 -6.33 8.51 -7.43
C ILE A 132 -6.82 9.17 -8.74
N LEU A 133 -8.03 9.70 -8.80
CA LEU A 133 -8.57 10.29 -10.03
C LEU A 133 -7.63 11.28 -10.73
N PRO A 134 -6.96 12.23 -10.02
CA PRO A 134 -6.02 13.14 -10.66
C PRO A 134 -4.81 12.44 -11.29
N LEU A 135 -4.40 11.29 -10.75
CA LEU A 135 -3.31 10.49 -11.34
C LEU A 135 -3.78 9.81 -12.64
N LEU A 136 -5.02 9.32 -12.65
CA LEU A 136 -5.60 8.68 -13.84
C LEU A 136 -5.80 9.68 -15.00
N GLU A 137 -6.01 10.97 -14.70
CA GLU A 137 -6.10 12.03 -15.71
C GLU A 137 -4.78 12.18 -16.48
N ARG A 138 -3.63 11.91 -15.86
CA ARG A 138 -2.33 11.95 -16.53
C ARG A 138 -2.18 10.91 -17.65
N PHE A 139 -2.98 9.85 -17.61
CA PHE A 139 -3.06 8.84 -18.69
C PHE A 139 -4.02 9.22 -19.83
N GLN A 140 -4.70 10.36 -19.74
CA GLN A 140 -5.54 10.88 -20.82
C GLN A 140 -4.68 11.60 -21.85
N SER A 141 -4.07 10.83 -22.73
CA SER A 141 -3.17 11.31 -23.78
C SER A 141 -3.43 10.55 -25.08
N ASP A 142 -3.24 11.23 -26.20
CA ASP A 142 -3.35 10.59 -27.53
C ASP A 142 -2.34 9.45 -27.75
N LYS A 143 -1.27 9.44 -26.96
CA LYS A 143 -0.26 8.37 -26.97
C LYS A 143 -0.72 7.12 -26.23
N VAL A 144 -1.70 7.21 -25.34
CA VAL A 144 -2.21 6.11 -24.54
C VAL A 144 -3.35 5.41 -25.29
N ARG A 145 -3.42 4.09 -25.17
CA ARG A 145 -4.52 3.29 -25.68
C ARG A 145 -5.82 3.67 -24.95
N ALA A 146 -6.96 3.54 -25.64
CA ALA A 146 -8.27 3.75 -25.03
C ALA A 146 -8.60 2.61 -24.05
N ILE A 147 -8.05 2.69 -22.86
CA ILE A 147 -8.24 1.73 -21.76
C ILE A 147 -9.07 2.42 -20.67
N PRO A 148 -10.14 1.77 -20.15
CA PRO A 148 -10.91 2.34 -19.05
C PRO A 148 -10.01 2.66 -17.84
N PRO A 149 -10.12 3.84 -17.19
CA PRO A 149 -9.26 4.26 -16.09
C PRO A 149 -9.16 3.24 -14.95
N VAL A 150 -10.28 2.60 -14.59
CA VAL A 150 -10.30 1.54 -13.57
C VAL A 150 -9.44 0.34 -13.97
N MET A 151 -9.37 0.00 -15.26
CA MET A 151 -8.50 -1.08 -15.75
C MET A 151 -7.03 -0.69 -15.74
N LEU A 152 -6.71 0.56 -16.10
CA LEU A 152 -5.34 1.09 -15.97
C LEU A 152 -4.87 1.01 -14.52
N MET A 153 -5.70 1.47 -13.58
CA MET A 153 -5.40 1.38 -12.16
C MET A 153 -5.17 -0.06 -11.70
N ARG A 154 -6.02 -1.00 -12.12
CA ARG A 154 -5.87 -2.42 -11.75
C ARG A 154 -4.57 -3.02 -12.28
N VAL A 155 -4.22 -2.72 -13.53
CA VAL A 155 -2.97 -3.20 -14.13
C VAL A 155 -1.76 -2.57 -13.44
N PHE A 156 -1.81 -1.27 -13.15
CA PHE A 156 -0.75 -0.57 -12.43
C PHE A 156 -0.53 -1.18 -11.04
N ILE A 157 -1.58 -1.31 -10.24
CA ILE A 157 -1.50 -1.94 -8.91
C ILE A 157 -1.01 -3.39 -9.02
N GLY A 158 -1.52 -4.16 -10.01
CA GLY A 158 -1.10 -5.53 -10.24
C GLY A 158 0.39 -5.65 -10.57
N THR A 159 0.92 -4.77 -11.41
CA THR A 159 2.34 -4.67 -11.75
C THR A 159 3.18 -4.39 -10.51
N PHE A 160 2.73 -3.46 -9.68
CA PHE A 160 3.37 -3.10 -8.41
C PHE A 160 3.41 -4.26 -7.41
N ILE A 161 2.24 -4.90 -7.21
CA ILE A 161 2.14 -6.06 -6.31
C ILE A 161 3.02 -7.19 -6.82
N ALA A 162 3.04 -7.44 -8.14
CA ALA A 162 3.87 -8.48 -8.74
C ALA A 162 5.36 -8.21 -8.51
N TYR A 163 5.80 -6.96 -8.69
CA TYR A 163 7.18 -6.57 -8.40
C TYR A 163 7.55 -6.88 -6.95
N TYR A 164 6.85 -6.30 -5.98
CA TYR A 164 7.18 -6.49 -4.57
C TYR A 164 7.04 -7.93 -4.10
N LEU A 165 6.06 -8.67 -4.61
CA LEU A 165 5.88 -10.07 -4.29
C LEU A 165 7.06 -10.92 -4.79
N THR A 166 7.52 -10.66 -6.00
CA THR A 166 8.64 -11.40 -6.58
C THR A 166 9.97 -11.00 -5.94
N GLU A 167 10.15 -9.74 -5.57
CA GLU A 167 11.32 -9.31 -4.79
C GLU A 167 11.38 -10.01 -3.43
N GLU A 168 10.28 -10.01 -2.66
CA GLU A 168 10.22 -10.69 -1.36
C GLU A 168 10.51 -12.19 -1.46
N MET A 169 10.04 -12.85 -2.52
CA MET A 169 10.17 -14.31 -2.68
C MET A 169 11.47 -14.74 -3.35
N LEU A 170 12.04 -13.95 -4.23
CA LEU A 170 13.06 -14.39 -5.17
C LEU A 170 14.25 -13.44 -5.29
N GLY A 171 14.14 -12.19 -4.83
CA GLY A 171 15.13 -11.13 -5.07
C GLY A 171 16.56 -11.55 -4.71
N ASP A 172 16.75 -12.08 -3.50
CA ASP A 172 18.06 -12.53 -3.02
C ASP A 172 18.60 -13.80 -3.71
N VAL A 173 17.72 -14.59 -4.33
CA VAL A 173 18.04 -15.92 -4.83
C VAL A 173 18.26 -15.94 -6.34
N VAL A 174 17.42 -15.20 -7.07
CA VAL A 174 17.37 -15.34 -8.53
C VAL A 174 18.27 -14.34 -9.25
N MET A 175 18.26 -13.07 -8.84
CA MET A 175 18.98 -12.00 -9.55
C MET A 175 19.38 -10.86 -8.61
N PRO A 176 20.30 -11.07 -7.65
CA PRO A 176 20.69 -10.03 -6.71
C PRO A 176 21.28 -8.78 -7.39
N ASP A 177 21.94 -8.94 -8.53
CA ASP A 177 22.57 -7.84 -9.27
C ASP A 177 21.59 -6.99 -10.10
N LEU A 178 20.34 -7.42 -10.25
CA LEU A 178 19.32 -6.70 -11.03
C LEU A 178 18.28 -5.96 -10.18
N GLN A 179 18.40 -6.01 -8.86
CA GLN A 179 17.41 -5.45 -7.95
C GLN A 179 17.20 -3.95 -8.16
N GLU A 180 18.28 -3.19 -8.38
CA GLU A 180 18.22 -1.74 -8.63
C GLU A 180 17.47 -1.38 -9.94
N GLU A 181 17.54 -2.24 -10.94
CA GLU A 181 16.94 -2.01 -12.26
C GLU A 181 15.55 -2.68 -12.41
N ALA A 182 15.21 -3.60 -11.51
CA ALA A 182 14.02 -4.45 -11.65
C ALA A 182 12.73 -3.63 -11.77
N MET A 183 12.51 -2.62 -10.92
CA MET A 183 11.34 -1.76 -10.99
C MET A 183 11.24 -1.02 -12.33
N GLY A 184 12.38 -0.60 -12.89
CA GLY A 184 12.44 0.02 -14.23
C GLY A 184 11.91 -0.90 -15.32
N HIS A 185 12.26 -2.18 -15.28
CA HIS A 185 11.74 -3.18 -16.22
C HIS A 185 10.24 -3.42 -16.07
N PHE A 186 9.72 -3.46 -14.83
CA PHE A 186 8.28 -3.55 -14.60
C PHE A 186 7.53 -2.33 -15.15
N ALA A 187 8.08 -1.12 -14.94
CA ALA A 187 7.53 0.12 -15.49
C ALA A 187 7.54 0.11 -17.03
N ASP A 188 8.62 -0.37 -17.66
CA ASP A 188 8.77 -0.48 -19.11
C ASP A 188 7.73 -1.44 -19.70
N ILE A 189 7.57 -2.62 -19.13
CA ILE A 189 6.55 -3.61 -19.54
C ILE A 189 5.14 -3.02 -19.41
N PHE A 190 4.85 -2.31 -18.32
CA PHE A 190 3.58 -1.61 -18.15
C PHE A 190 3.36 -0.59 -19.27
N LEU A 191 4.34 0.25 -19.56
CA LEU A 191 4.27 1.29 -20.59
C LEU A 191 4.03 0.69 -21.97
N HIS A 192 4.72 -0.38 -22.34
CA HIS A 192 4.51 -1.07 -23.62
C HIS A 192 3.11 -1.67 -23.74
N GLY A 193 2.46 -2.01 -22.63
CA GLY A 193 1.08 -2.48 -22.59
C GLY A 193 0.04 -1.37 -22.76
N VAL A 194 0.33 -0.14 -22.33
CA VAL A 194 -0.64 0.97 -22.29
C VAL A 194 -0.45 2.02 -23.40
N LEU A 195 0.78 2.19 -23.89
CA LEU A 195 1.05 3.10 -25.00
C LEU A 195 0.61 2.51 -26.35
N LYS A 196 0.24 3.39 -27.28
CA LYS A 196 0.02 3.01 -28.67
C LYS A 196 1.36 2.62 -29.31
N PRO A 197 1.37 1.62 -30.22
CA PRO A 197 2.55 1.36 -31.03
C PRO A 197 3.00 2.64 -31.75
N LYS A 198 4.33 2.88 -31.82
CA LYS A 198 4.87 3.98 -32.62
C LYS A 198 4.50 3.70 -34.09
N GLU A 199 3.85 4.66 -34.75
CA GLU A 199 3.65 4.59 -36.20
C GLU A 199 5.03 4.56 -36.85
N GLN A 200 5.26 3.55 -37.72
CA GLN A 200 6.49 3.40 -38.49
C GLN A 200 6.49 4.36 -39.65
#